data_71dc1db9c0b029ecc002c316695eae60
#
_entry.id   71dc1db9c0b029ecc002c316695eae60
#
_cell.length_a   1.000
_cell.length_b   1.000
_cell.length_c   1.000
_cell.angle_alpha   90.00
_cell.angle_beta   90.00
_cell.angle_gamma   90.00
#
_symmetry.space_group_name_H-M   'P 1'
#
loop_
_entity.id
_entity.type
_entity.pdbx_description
1 polymer ?
#
loop_
_entity_poly.entity_id
_entity_poly.type
_entity_poly.pdbx_seq_one_letter_code
_entity_poly.pdbx_strand_id
1 'polypeptide(L)'
;MAQPVEVAGFTHVRSLGGIDEYRLDANGLTVLALPDPAATVVSFQVLYQVGSRNEATGTTGDTHLLEHLMFKGSRHYNTALGNSLNSYMERVGATFNATTSTDRTNYFGTLGRDALEGYIAIEADRMRNLLLRPEDLASEMTVVRNEYERGENSPFTALFQQVMATAYQAHPYHHPTIGWRSDIEHVSVDKLRRFYDTFYWPDNAVVILVGDFRPDQALGWVRQYYSGIPRAPQAIPAVTTEEPPQQGPRRLVLKRAGATGNLIIAFKAPRALDPDAPALTVLGLVLSQGKSSPLYRALVDTAIATHAGASFHALRDPGPFVVTVSLPPDAKHEQAEKIAWTELERIKTEGVTREDIQRVLGPYRADQIYQRDGVSLTSARLGNAVSLGDWTRFVTELEELEKVTPADVQRVARKYLIENQSTTGWLVPEKSS
;
A
#
# COMPACT_ATOMS: atom_id res chain seq x y z
N MET A 1 13.65 25.07 14.11
CA MET A 1 12.31 24.68 13.55
C MET A 1 11.35 25.80 13.91
N ALA A 2 10.50 26.23 12.97
CA ALA A 2 9.44 27.19 13.28
C ALA A 2 8.49 26.57 14.31
N GLN A 3 7.88 27.38 15.17
CA GLN A 3 6.85 26.89 16.08
C GLN A 3 5.61 26.47 15.30
N PRO A 4 4.92 25.38 15.71
CA PRO A 4 3.68 24.97 15.06
C PRO A 4 2.65 26.10 15.12
N VAL A 5 1.85 26.23 14.07
CA VAL A 5 0.85 27.28 14.01
C VAL A 5 -0.35 26.89 14.88
N GLU A 6 -0.72 27.76 15.81
CA GLU A 6 -1.94 27.59 16.60
C GLU A 6 -3.17 27.97 15.77
N VAL A 7 -4.09 27.03 15.62
CA VAL A 7 -5.36 27.23 14.91
C VAL A 7 -6.53 26.79 15.79
N ALA A 8 -7.46 27.71 16.02
CA ALA A 8 -8.64 27.42 16.83
C ALA A 8 -9.42 26.20 16.31
N GLY A 9 -9.77 25.28 17.21
CA GLY A 9 -10.48 24.02 16.89
C GLY A 9 -9.56 22.88 16.48
N PHE A 10 -8.23 23.06 16.59
CA PHE A 10 -7.25 22.00 16.45
C PHE A 10 -6.39 21.87 17.68
N THR A 11 -6.13 20.64 18.08
CA THR A 11 -5.07 20.29 19.03
C THR A 11 -3.82 19.90 18.24
N HIS A 12 -2.70 20.62 18.43
CA HIS A 12 -1.39 20.19 17.94
C HIS A 12 -0.92 18.99 18.74
N VAL A 13 -0.56 17.89 18.08
CA VAL A 13 -0.18 16.61 18.72
C VAL A 13 1.34 16.50 18.84
N ARG A 14 2.06 16.68 17.74
CA ARG A 14 3.54 16.60 17.67
C ARG A 14 4.09 17.17 16.38
N SER A 15 5.40 17.43 16.37
CA SER A 15 6.18 17.81 15.18
C SER A 15 7.37 16.87 15.01
N LEU A 16 7.61 16.38 13.79
CA LEU A 16 8.78 15.58 13.47
C LEU A 16 9.16 15.75 11.98
N GLY A 17 10.43 16.02 11.70
CA GLY A 17 10.94 16.12 10.31
C GLY A 17 10.28 17.22 9.47
N GLY A 18 9.79 18.29 10.10
CA GLY A 18 9.07 19.38 9.44
C GLY A 18 7.57 19.12 9.25
N ILE A 19 7.09 17.95 9.65
CA ILE A 19 5.66 17.59 9.61
C ILE A 19 5.04 17.93 10.96
N ASP A 20 3.94 18.67 10.93
CA ASP A 20 3.10 18.93 12.10
C ASP A 20 1.84 18.06 12.05
N GLU A 21 1.59 17.34 13.15
CA GLU A 21 0.37 16.56 13.35
C GLU A 21 -0.64 17.36 14.16
N TYR A 22 -1.82 17.56 13.60
CA TYR A 22 -2.96 18.18 14.25
C TYR A 22 -4.12 17.20 14.33
N ARG A 23 -4.96 17.41 15.33
CA ARG A 23 -6.25 16.72 15.48
C ARG A 23 -7.38 17.74 15.52
N LEU A 24 -8.36 17.59 14.64
CA LEU A 24 -9.56 18.42 14.64
C LEU A 24 -10.44 18.05 15.86
N ASP A 25 -10.62 18.99 16.78
CA ASP A 25 -11.27 18.74 18.08
C ASP A 25 -12.71 18.25 17.94
N ALA A 26 -13.42 18.75 16.92
CA ALA A 26 -14.82 18.43 16.67
C ALA A 26 -15.09 16.93 16.43
N ASN A 27 -14.19 16.23 15.74
CA ASN A 27 -14.46 14.86 15.29
C ASN A 27 -13.25 13.92 15.28
N GLY A 28 -12.07 14.42 15.64
CA GLY A 28 -10.87 13.58 15.73
C GLY A 28 -10.14 13.34 14.43
N LEU A 29 -10.51 14.02 13.33
CA LEU A 29 -9.77 13.96 12.06
C LEU A 29 -8.31 14.35 12.29
N THR A 30 -7.39 13.48 11.86
CA THR A 30 -5.96 13.76 11.90
C THR A 30 -5.54 14.53 10.64
N VAL A 31 -4.72 15.57 10.81
CA VAL A 31 -4.14 16.34 9.72
C VAL A 31 -2.63 16.35 9.85
N LEU A 32 -1.93 15.92 8.81
CA LEU A 32 -0.48 16.01 8.69
C LEU A 32 -0.14 17.15 7.73
N ALA A 33 0.57 18.14 8.20
CA ALA A 33 0.93 19.33 7.44
C ALA A 33 2.46 19.41 7.27
N LEU A 34 2.92 19.42 6.02
CA LEU A 34 4.31 19.62 5.62
C LEU A 34 4.39 20.79 4.64
N PRO A 35 4.44 22.03 5.13
CA PRO A 35 4.57 23.19 4.27
C PRO A 35 5.98 23.26 3.65
N ASP A 36 6.02 23.49 2.34
CA ASP A 36 7.25 23.74 1.58
C ASP A 36 7.08 25.00 0.73
N PRO A 37 7.62 26.13 1.20
CA PRO A 37 7.50 27.41 0.47
C PRO A 37 8.32 27.47 -0.83
N ALA A 38 9.19 26.48 -1.08
CA ALA A 38 9.93 26.36 -2.34
C ALA A 38 9.11 25.63 -3.42
N ALA A 39 8.08 24.90 -3.04
CA ALA A 39 7.17 24.25 -3.97
C ALA A 39 6.28 25.28 -4.68
N THR A 40 5.84 24.94 -5.89
CA THR A 40 4.92 25.77 -6.69
C THR A 40 3.48 25.25 -6.67
N VAL A 41 3.27 24.07 -6.11
CA VAL A 41 1.99 23.35 -6.01
C VAL A 41 1.83 22.72 -4.63
N VAL A 42 0.60 22.35 -4.31
CA VAL A 42 0.27 21.61 -3.10
C VAL A 42 -0.33 20.26 -3.46
N SER A 43 0.09 19.22 -2.75
CA SER A 43 -0.59 17.93 -2.72
C SER A 43 -1.53 17.88 -1.52
N PHE A 44 -2.79 17.59 -1.78
CA PHE A 44 -3.81 17.32 -0.77
C PHE A 44 -4.29 15.88 -0.93
N GLN A 45 -4.28 15.13 0.15
CA GLN A 45 -4.71 13.74 0.17
C GLN A 45 -5.62 13.48 1.36
N VAL A 46 -6.70 12.73 1.13
CA VAL A 46 -7.50 12.10 2.19
C VAL A 46 -7.26 10.61 2.15
N LEU A 47 -6.73 10.07 3.23
CA LEU A 47 -6.46 8.65 3.41
C LEU A 47 -7.44 8.08 4.43
N TYR A 48 -8.23 7.09 4.03
CA TYR A 48 -9.06 6.30 4.92
C TYR A 48 -8.29 5.05 5.36
N GLN A 49 -8.31 4.76 6.67
CA GLN A 49 -7.64 3.60 7.25
C GLN A 49 -8.50 2.33 7.07
N VAL A 50 -8.86 2.09 5.81
CA VAL A 50 -9.65 0.94 5.36
C VAL A 50 -9.13 0.49 4.00
N GLY A 51 -8.90 -0.80 3.86
CA GLY A 51 -8.44 -1.46 2.65
C GLY A 51 -9.05 -2.84 2.53
N SER A 52 -8.57 -3.65 1.59
CA SER A 52 -9.14 -4.98 1.38
C SER A 52 -9.06 -5.90 2.61
N ARG A 53 -8.12 -5.66 3.53
CA ARG A 53 -8.06 -6.43 4.79
C ARG A 53 -9.30 -6.26 5.69
N ASN A 54 -10.11 -5.22 5.47
CA ASN A 54 -11.33 -4.96 6.23
C ASN A 54 -12.56 -5.64 5.61
N GLU A 55 -12.38 -6.36 4.53
CA GLU A 55 -13.43 -7.10 3.82
C GLU A 55 -13.58 -8.52 4.37
N ALA A 56 -14.74 -9.11 4.13
CA ALA A 56 -15.04 -10.50 4.47
C ALA A 56 -15.49 -11.25 3.23
N THR A 57 -15.49 -12.58 3.29
CA THR A 57 -16.06 -13.44 2.24
C THR A 57 -17.47 -13.00 1.88
N GLY A 58 -17.74 -12.81 0.60
CA GLY A 58 -19.00 -12.29 0.06
C GLY A 58 -19.04 -10.76 -0.11
N THR A 59 -17.96 -10.06 0.28
CA THR A 59 -17.80 -8.60 0.12
C THR A 59 -16.39 -8.21 -0.32
N THR A 60 -15.60 -9.18 -0.82
CA THR A 60 -14.26 -8.87 -1.31
C THR A 60 -14.33 -8.02 -2.58
N GLY A 61 -13.52 -6.97 -2.64
CA GLY A 61 -13.53 -5.97 -3.71
C GLY A 61 -14.45 -4.77 -3.45
N ASP A 62 -15.24 -4.76 -2.37
CA ASP A 62 -16.12 -3.63 -2.04
C ASP A 62 -15.32 -2.33 -1.84
N THR A 63 -14.13 -2.41 -1.24
CA THR A 63 -13.24 -1.25 -1.04
C THR A 63 -12.80 -0.63 -2.36
N HIS A 64 -12.34 -1.45 -3.29
CA HIS A 64 -11.86 -1.02 -4.60
C HIS A 64 -13.01 -0.46 -5.46
N LEU A 65 -14.14 -1.13 -5.47
CA LEU A 65 -15.30 -0.66 -6.22
C LEU A 65 -15.86 0.66 -5.65
N LEU A 66 -15.84 0.82 -4.33
CA LEU A 66 -16.21 2.08 -3.70
C LEU A 66 -15.25 3.21 -4.08
N GLU A 67 -13.94 2.91 -4.23
CA GLU A 67 -12.97 3.88 -4.75
C GLU A 67 -13.42 4.45 -6.09
N HIS A 68 -13.81 3.60 -7.05
CA HIS A 68 -14.33 4.02 -8.36
C HIS A 68 -15.59 4.89 -8.23
N LEU A 69 -16.52 4.48 -7.38
CA LEU A 69 -17.79 5.19 -7.21
C LEU A 69 -17.62 6.55 -6.53
N MET A 70 -16.55 6.76 -5.79
CA MET A 70 -16.21 8.07 -5.22
C MET A 70 -16.01 9.16 -6.29
N PHE A 71 -15.70 8.80 -7.53
CA PHE A 71 -15.57 9.73 -8.64
C PHE A 71 -16.89 10.07 -9.33
N LYS A 72 -18.00 9.37 -9.03
CA LYS A 72 -19.31 9.56 -9.68
C LYS A 72 -20.12 10.72 -9.12
N GLY A 73 -19.70 11.30 -8.01
CA GLY A 73 -20.25 12.52 -7.46
C GLY A 73 -20.88 12.35 -6.08
N SER A 74 -21.00 13.47 -5.43
CA SER A 74 -21.63 13.65 -4.12
C SER A 74 -22.81 14.59 -4.20
N ARG A 75 -23.52 14.77 -3.11
CA ARG A 75 -24.76 15.55 -3.06
C ARG A 75 -24.59 16.97 -3.60
N HIS A 76 -23.48 17.63 -3.26
CA HIS A 76 -23.24 19.03 -3.61
C HIS A 76 -22.26 19.19 -4.78
N TYR A 77 -21.54 18.11 -5.17
CA TYR A 77 -20.57 18.12 -6.26
C TYR A 77 -20.79 16.93 -7.18
N ASN A 78 -21.47 17.17 -8.31
CA ASN A 78 -21.77 16.13 -9.29
C ASN A 78 -21.95 16.70 -10.68
N THR A 79 -22.02 15.81 -11.67
CA THR A 79 -22.15 16.19 -13.09
C THR A 79 -23.48 16.91 -13.39
N ALA A 80 -24.57 16.54 -12.72
CA ALA A 80 -25.88 17.19 -12.94
C ALA A 80 -25.88 18.66 -12.49
N LEU A 81 -25.06 19.01 -11.50
CA LEU A 81 -24.87 20.39 -11.05
C LEU A 81 -23.78 21.14 -11.82
N GLY A 82 -23.05 20.48 -12.74
CA GLY A 82 -21.97 21.06 -13.52
C GLY A 82 -20.70 21.39 -12.73
N ASN A 83 -20.56 20.87 -11.51
CA ASN A 83 -19.47 21.15 -10.57
C ASN A 83 -18.81 19.87 -9.99
N SER A 84 -18.81 18.79 -10.76
CA SER A 84 -18.20 17.54 -10.35
C SER A 84 -16.71 17.70 -10.02
N LEU A 85 -16.12 16.75 -9.26
CA LEU A 85 -14.70 16.69 -9.01
C LEU A 85 -13.88 16.80 -10.31
N ASN A 86 -14.22 16.01 -11.33
CA ASN A 86 -13.51 16.00 -12.60
C ASN A 86 -13.52 17.41 -13.24
N SER A 87 -14.72 18.00 -13.34
CA SER A 87 -14.86 19.37 -13.92
C SER A 87 -14.11 20.42 -13.12
N TYR A 88 -14.04 20.27 -11.79
CA TYR A 88 -13.25 21.16 -10.93
C TYR A 88 -11.76 21.02 -11.22
N MET A 89 -11.24 19.80 -11.18
CA MET A 89 -9.80 19.52 -11.33
C MET A 89 -9.29 19.87 -12.74
N GLU A 90 -10.08 19.57 -13.78
CA GLU A 90 -9.76 20.00 -15.15
C GLU A 90 -9.69 21.52 -15.29
N ARG A 91 -10.65 22.25 -14.73
CA ARG A 91 -10.70 23.71 -14.78
C ARG A 91 -9.49 24.37 -14.13
N VAL A 92 -8.97 23.79 -13.05
CA VAL A 92 -7.82 24.34 -12.31
C VAL A 92 -6.48 23.75 -12.76
N GLY A 93 -6.47 22.90 -13.80
CA GLY A 93 -5.27 22.27 -14.33
C GLY A 93 -4.58 21.31 -13.35
N ALA A 94 -5.35 20.67 -12.47
CA ALA A 94 -4.85 19.76 -11.43
C ALA A 94 -4.73 18.32 -11.92
N THR A 95 -3.84 17.55 -11.30
CA THR A 95 -3.80 16.09 -11.41
C THR A 95 -4.43 15.47 -10.17
N PHE A 96 -5.19 14.40 -10.35
CA PHE A 96 -5.83 13.70 -9.23
C PHE A 96 -6.01 12.22 -9.55
N ASN A 97 -6.07 11.41 -8.51
CA ASN A 97 -6.32 9.97 -8.61
C ASN A 97 -6.72 9.40 -7.23
N ALA A 98 -6.94 8.11 -7.20
CA ALA A 98 -7.10 7.34 -5.97
C ALA A 98 -6.32 6.03 -6.06
N THR A 99 -6.10 5.38 -4.94
CA THR A 99 -5.57 4.00 -4.90
C THR A 99 -6.14 3.25 -3.71
N THR A 100 -6.47 1.98 -3.95
CA THR A 100 -6.82 1.03 -2.90
C THR A 100 -5.70 0.00 -2.72
N SER A 101 -5.37 -0.29 -1.48
CA SER A 101 -4.44 -1.36 -1.10
C SER A 101 -5.04 -2.26 -0.03
N THR A 102 -4.26 -3.19 0.47
CA THR A 102 -4.68 -4.05 1.58
C THR A 102 -5.04 -3.26 2.84
N ASP A 103 -4.33 -2.17 3.15
CA ASP A 103 -4.43 -1.47 4.44
C ASP A 103 -5.03 -0.07 4.37
N ARG A 104 -5.23 0.48 3.17
CA ARG A 104 -5.74 1.85 2.97
C ARG A 104 -6.47 2.05 1.66
N THR A 105 -7.31 3.08 1.64
CA THR A 105 -7.82 3.74 0.43
C THR A 105 -7.53 5.22 0.53
N ASN A 106 -6.96 5.82 -0.50
CA ASN A 106 -6.64 7.24 -0.50
C ASN A 106 -7.05 7.93 -1.79
N TYR A 107 -7.45 9.17 -1.65
CA TYR A 107 -7.82 10.10 -2.72
C TYR A 107 -6.88 11.29 -2.65
N PHE A 108 -6.26 11.64 -3.76
CA PHE A 108 -5.24 12.68 -3.76
C PHE A 108 -5.29 13.53 -5.03
N GLY A 109 -4.89 14.78 -4.88
CA GLY A 109 -4.73 15.72 -5.99
C GLY A 109 -3.55 16.64 -5.77
N THR A 110 -2.99 17.11 -6.88
CA THR A 110 -1.90 18.10 -6.89
C THR A 110 -2.34 19.27 -7.74
N LEU A 111 -2.31 20.48 -7.15
CA LEU A 111 -2.94 21.68 -7.70
C LEU A 111 -2.23 22.96 -7.20
N GLY A 112 -2.55 24.07 -7.81
CA GLY A 112 -2.12 25.38 -7.33
C GLY A 112 -2.81 25.75 -6.01
N ARG A 113 -2.11 26.48 -5.15
CA ARG A 113 -2.58 26.91 -3.82
C ARG A 113 -3.98 27.57 -3.86
N ASP A 114 -4.26 28.35 -4.89
CA ASP A 114 -5.51 29.11 -5.00
C ASP A 114 -6.73 28.21 -5.25
N ALA A 115 -6.51 26.95 -5.67
CA ALA A 115 -7.55 25.96 -5.88
C ALA A 115 -7.73 25.00 -4.68
N LEU A 116 -6.88 25.10 -3.65
CA LEU A 116 -6.87 24.15 -2.54
C LEU A 116 -8.19 24.12 -1.75
N GLU A 117 -8.76 25.31 -1.46
CA GLU A 117 -10.02 25.40 -0.70
C GLU A 117 -11.16 24.60 -1.36
N GLY A 118 -11.35 24.79 -2.66
CA GLY A 118 -12.41 24.10 -3.39
C GLY A 118 -12.22 22.58 -3.43
N TYR A 119 -10.98 22.11 -3.51
CA TYR A 119 -10.70 20.67 -3.46
C TYR A 119 -10.95 20.09 -2.06
N ILE A 120 -10.56 20.83 -0.97
CA ILE A 120 -10.88 20.45 0.41
C ILE A 120 -12.40 20.33 0.60
N ALA A 121 -13.18 21.28 0.06
CA ALA A 121 -14.64 21.27 0.14
C ALA A 121 -15.25 20.05 -0.56
N ILE A 122 -14.76 19.70 -1.76
CA ILE A 122 -15.20 18.52 -2.52
C ILE A 122 -14.91 17.23 -1.75
N GLU A 123 -13.67 17.09 -1.22
CA GLU A 123 -13.27 15.90 -0.46
C GLU A 123 -14.07 15.74 0.84
N ALA A 124 -14.38 16.84 1.53
CA ALA A 124 -15.22 16.81 2.71
C ALA A 124 -16.66 16.38 2.38
N ASP A 125 -17.23 16.88 1.28
CA ASP A 125 -18.60 16.51 0.87
C ASP A 125 -18.68 15.02 0.50
N ARG A 126 -17.74 14.52 -0.29
CA ARG A 126 -17.77 13.11 -0.70
C ARG A 126 -17.42 12.12 0.44
N MET A 127 -16.86 12.60 1.57
CA MET A 127 -16.67 11.78 2.77
C MET A 127 -18.01 11.29 3.35
N ARG A 128 -19.10 12.09 3.29
CA ARG A 128 -20.40 11.70 3.87
C ARG A 128 -21.61 11.83 2.95
N ASN A 129 -21.47 12.46 1.81
CA ASN A 129 -22.59 12.76 0.91
C ASN A 129 -22.47 12.06 -0.46
N LEU A 130 -21.77 10.92 -0.52
CA LEU A 130 -21.60 10.14 -1.74
C LEU A 130 -22.98 9.65 -2.27
N LEU A 131 -23.20 9.78 -3.57
CA LEU A 131 -24.50 9.46 -4.16
C LEU A 131 -24.77 7.96 -4.25
N LEU A 132 -23.82 7.12 -4.60
CA LEU A 132 -23.96 5.66 -4.74
C LEU A 132 -25.26 5.25 -5.46
N ARG A 133 -25.32 5.53 -6.75
CA ARG A 133 -26.50 5.25 -7.59
C ARG A 133 -26.35 3.90 -8.30
N PRO A 134 -27.47 3.16 -8.54
CA PRO A 134 -27.43 1.91 -9.29
C PRO A 134 -26.84 2.02 -10.70
N GLU A 135 -27.12 3.13 -11.39
CA GLU A 135 -26.59 3.40 -12.73
C GLU A 135 -25.08 3.62 -12.74
N ASP A 136 -24.53 4.25 -11.71
CA ASP A 136 -23.08 4.43 -11.55
C ASP A 136 -22.39 3.09 -11.31
N LEU A 137 -22.97 2.26 -10.44
CA LEU A 137 -22.48 0.90 -10.21
C LEU A 137 -22.49 0.07 -11.49
N ALA A 138 -23.59 0.10 -12.25
CA ALA A 138 -23.70 -0.64 -13.50
C ALA A 138 -22.65 -0.21 -14.54
N SER A 139 -22.35 1.10 -14.60
CA SER A 139 -21.30 1.65 -15.46
C SER A 139 -19.92 1.18 -15.04
N GLU A 140 -19.59 1.26 -13.73
CA GLU A 140 -18.27 0.89 -13.22
C GLU A 140 -18.00 -0.62 -13.23
N MET A 141 -19.01 -1.46 -13.13
CA MET A 141 -18.86 -2.91 -13.24
C MET A 141 -18.14 -3.36 -14.52
N THR A 142 -18.34 -2.65 -15.64
CA THR A 142 -17.60 -2.95 -16.87
C THR A 142 -16.12 -2.61 -16.75
N VAL A 143 -15.80 -1.50 -16.11
CA VAL A 143 -14.41 -1.07 -15.87
C VAL A 143 -13.70 -2.06 -14.94
N VAL A 144 -14.31 -2.35 -13.79
CA VAL A 144 -13.72 -3.26 -12.78
C VAL A 144 -13.55 -4.68 -13.33
N ARG A 145 -14.47 -5.19 -14.14
CA ARG A 145 -14.33 -6.48 -14.83
C ARG A 145 -13.13 -6.48 -15.79
N ASN A 146 -12.94 -5.42 -16.56
CA ASN A 146 -11.81 -5.30 -17.47
C ASN A 146 -10.47 -5.24 -16.69
N GLU A 147 -10.45 -4.59 -15.53
CA GLU A 147 -9.28 -4.56 -14.64
C GLU A 147 -9.00 -5.94 -14.05
N TYR A 148 -10.04 -6.63 -13.58
CA TYR A 148 -9.94 -8.00 -13.10
C TYR A 148 -9.33 -8.93 -14.16
N GLU A 149 -9.87 -8.90 -15.39
CA GLU A 149 -9.38 -9.72 -16.52
C GLU A 149 -7.94 -9.34 -16.90
N ARG A 150 -7.58 -8.06 -16.84
CA ARG A 150 -6.19 -7.63 -17.06
C ARG A 150 -5.25 -8.19 -15.99
N GLY A 151 -5.65 -8.20 -14.72
CA GLY A 151 -4.91 -8.82 -13.62
C GLY A 151 -4.76 -10.32 -13.82
N GLU A 152 -5.84 -11.01 -14.18
CA GLU A 152 -5.83 -12.44 -14.51
C GLU A 152 -4.93 -12.78 -15.69
N ASN A 153 -4.85 -11.90 -16.69
CA ASN A 153 -3.97 -12.07 -17.85
C ASN A 153 -2.49 -11.78 -17.55
N SER A 154 -2.15 -11.27 -16.37
CA SER A 154 -0.77 -11.13 -15.89
C SER A 154 -0.35 -12.42 -15.17
N PRO A 155 0.56 -13.24 -15.75
CA PRO A 155 0.94 -14.52 -15.15
C PRO A 155 1.51 -14.37 -13.74
N PHE A 156 2.35 -13.36 -13.53
CA PHE A 156 2.95 -13.08 -12.23
C PHE A 156 1.90 -12.66 -11.19
N THR A 157 0.98 -11.77 -11.56
CA THR A 157 -0.11 -11.31 -10.66
C THR A 157 -0.99 -12.47 -10.24
N ALA A 158 -1.38 -13.32 -11.19
CA ALA A 158 -2.19 -14.50 -10.90
C ALA A 158 -1.46 -15.50 -9.98
N LEU A 159 -0.16 -15.73 -10.20
CA LEU A 159 0.63 -16.58 -9.31
C LEU A 159 0.72 -15.96 -7.90
N PHE A 160 0.99 -14.67 -7.80
CA PHE A 160 1.11 -13.98 -6.51
C PHE A 160 -0.19 -14.06 -5.71
N GLN A 161 -1.34 -13.83 -6.34
CA GLN A 161 -2.66 -13.96 -5.72
C GLN A 161 -2.90 -15.39 -5.18
N GLN A 162 -2.56 -16.41 -5.99
CA GLN A 162 -2.73 -17.81 -5.57
C GLN A 162 -1.76 -18.19 -4.43
N VAL A 163 -0.54 -17.66 -4.43
CA VAL A 163 0.42 -17.84 -3.34
C VAL A 163 -0.11 -17.20 -2.05
N MET A 164 -0.64 -15.98 -2.12
CA MET A 164 -1.21 -15.29 -0.95
C MET A 164 -2.44 -16.03 -0.43
N ALA A 165 -3.35 -16.48 -1.32
CA ALA A 165 -4.53 -17.26 -0.94
C ALA A 165 -4.17 -18.61 -0.29
N THR A 166 -3.02 -19.20 -0.66
CA THR A 166 -2.51 -20.43 -0.06
C THR A 166 -1.74 -20.15 1.23
N ALA A 167 -1.00 -19.04 1.28
CA ALA A 167 -0.21 -18.67 2.44
C ALA A 167 -1.07 -18.29 3.64
N TYR A 168 -2.14 -17.53 3.43
CA TYR A 168 -3.05 -17.09 4.50
C TYR A 168 -4.35 -17.87 4.47
N GLN A 169 -4.69 -18.51 5.59
CA GLN A 169 -5.93 -19.30 5.72
C GLN A 169 -7.07 -18.51 6.37
N ALA A 170 -6.73 -17.71 7.37
CA ALA A 170 -7.70 -17.00 8.19
C ALA A 170 -7.61 -15.48 8.01
N HIS A 171 -6.40 -14.94 7.92
CA HIS A 171 -6.21 -13.50 7.81
C HIS A 171 -6.67 -12.98 6.43
N PRO A 172 -7.38 -11.83 6.36
CA PRO A 172 -7.91 -11.28 5.10
C PRO A 172 -6.87 -10.98 4.01
N TYR A 173 -5.56 -11.00 4.31
CA TYR A 173 -4.52 -10.90 3.28
C TYR A 173 -4.53 -12.08 2.28
N HIS A 174 -5.39 -13.06 2.45
CA HIS A 174 -5.55 -14.17 1.52
C HIS A 174 -6.25 -13.78 0.21
N HIS A 175 -7.05 -12.72 0.18
CA HIS A 175 -7.75 -12.31 -1.03
C HIS A 175 -7.12 -11.07 -1.69
N PRO A 176 -7.24 -10.94 -3.02
CA PRO A 176 -6.72 -9.79 -3.75
C PRO A 176 -7.53 -8.52 -3.44
N THR A 177 -6.89 -7.36 -3.55
CA THR A 177 -7.55 -6.05 -3.35
C THR A 177 -8.71 -5.83 -4.30
N ILE A 178 -8.62 -6.34 -5.53
CA ILE A 178 -9.71 -6.25 -6.49
C ILE A 178 -10.92 -7.13 -6.11
N GLY A 179 -10.75 -8.08 -5.20
CA GLY A 179 -11.77 -9.03 -4.77
C GLY A 179 -11.81 -10.31 -5.62
N TRP A 180 -12.62 -11.27 -5.16
CA TRP A 180 -12.93 -12.47 -5.94
C TRP A 180 -14.02 -12.16 -6.97
N ARG A 181 -13.91 -12.74 -8.17
CA ARG A 181 -14.84 -12.50 -9.27
C ARG A 181 -16.31 -12.66 -8.86
N SER A 182 -16.63 -13.73 -8.12
CA SER A 182 -17.99 -13.98 -7.65
C SER A 182 -18.54 -12.86 -6.76
N ASP A 183 -17.71 -12.32 -5.87
CA ASP A 183 -18.12 -11.26 -4.94
C ASP A 183 -18.36 -9.95 -5.69
N ILE A 184 -17.45 -9.61 -6.63
CA ILE A 184 -17.55 -8.45 -7.50
C ILE A 184 -18.86 -8.52 -8.33
N GLU A 185 -19.15 -9.68 -8.92
CA GLU A 185 -20.36 -9.87 -9.76
C GLU A 185 -21.68 -9.81 -8.97
N HIS A 186 -21.64 -10.03 -7.64
CA HIS A 186 -22.82 -10.01 -6.76
C HIS A 186 -22.85 -8.82 -5.80
N VAL A 187 -22.03 -7.79 -6.05
CA VAL A 187 -22.06 -6.56 -5.27
C VAL A 187 -23.38 -5.81 -5.50
N SER A 188 -23.84 -5.10 -4.49
CA SER A 188 -25.01 -4.23 -4.59
C SER A 188 -24.73 -2.85 -3.98
N VAL A 189 -25.51 -1.85 -4.40
CA VAL A 189 -25.42 -0.50 -3.82
C VAL A 189 -25.62 -0.54 -2.30
N ASP A 190 -26.49 -1.40 -1.79
CA ASP A 190 -26.73 -1.53 -0.34
C ASP A 190 -25.52 -2.10 0.41
N LYS A 191 -24.77 -3.04 -0.19
CA LYS A 191 -23.51 -3.54 0.38
C LYS A 191 -22.48 -2.41 0.45
N LEU A 192 -22.29 -1.69 -0.65
CA LEU A 192 -21.36 -0.57 -0.73
C LEU A 192 -21.76 0.59 0.20
N ARG A 193 -23.06 0.86 0.33
CA ARG A 193 -23.56 1.86 1.28
C ARG A 193 -23.22 1.49 2.72
N ARG A 194 -23.43 0.23 3.11
CA ARG A 194 -23.05 -0.25 4.45
C ARG A 194 -21.54 -0.15 4.67
N PHE A 195 -20.72 -0.50 3.68
CA PHE A 195 -19.27 -0.38 3.75
C PHE A 195 -18.84 1.08 3.92
N TYR A 196 -19.37 1.98 3.09
CA TYR A 196 -19.14 3.41 3.19
C TYR A 196 -19.55 3.97 4.56
N ASP A 197 -20.75 3.63 5.04
CA ASP A 197 -21.28 4.08 6.34
C ASP A 197 -20.53 3.48 7.54
N THR A 198 -19.79 2.40 7.33
CA THR A 198 -18.93 1.81 8.37
C THR A 198 -17.58 2.51 8.47
N PHE A 199 -16.93 2.81 7.35
CA PHE A 199 -15.51 3.16 7.34
C PHE A 199 -15.18 4.60 6.94
N TYR A 200 -16.05 5.33 6.25
CA TYR A 200 -15.75 6.66 5.70
C TYR A 200 -16.16 7.78 6.68
N TRP A 201 -15.35 7.92 7.74
CA TRP A 201 -15.57 8.89 8.82
C TRP A 201 -14.28 9.65 9.12
N PRO A 202 -14.41 10.90 9.68
CA PRO A 202 -13.24 11.72 10.03
C PRO A 202 -12.26 11.04 10.99
N ASP A 203 -12.75 10.31 11.98
CA ASP A 203 -11.93 9.61 12.97
C ASP A 203 -11.32 8.29 12.45
N ASN A 204 -11.63 7.91 11.22
CA ASN A 204 -10.95 6.84 10.46
C ASN A 204 -10.15 7.38 9.26
N ALA A 205 -9.95 8.69 9.21
CA ALA A 205 -9.27 9.34 8.09
C ALA A 205 -8.06 10.17 8.55
N VAL A 206 -7.12 10.36 7.63
CA VAL A 206 -5.98 11.26 7.79
C VAL A 206 -5.93 12.16 6.55
N VAL A 207 -5.97 13.46 6.77
CA VAL A 207 -5.68 14.47 5.74
C VAL A 207 -4.17 14.71 5.72
N ILE A 208 -3.58 14.72 4.53
CA ILE A 208 -2.16 14.99 4.32
C ILE A 208 -2.01 16.16 3.37
N LEU A 209 -1.29 17.19 3.80
CA LEU A 209 -0.98 18.40 3.06
C LEU A 209 0.54 18.53 2.90
N VAL A 210 1.02 18.62 1.64
CA VAL A 210 2.46 18.76 1.35
C VAL A 210 2.65 19.83 0.28
N GLY A 211 3.52 20.81 0.51
CA GLY A 211 3.93 21.77 -0.51
C GLY A 211 3.55 23.22 -0.22
N ASP A 212 3.19 23.98 -1.26
CA ASP A 212 2.91 25.43 -1.18
C ASP A 212 1.52 25.72 -0.60
N PHE A 213 1.45 25.83 0.72
CA PHE A 213 0.24 26.28 1.41
C PHE A 213 0.60 27.04 2.70
N ARG A 214 -0.33 27.84 3.18
CA ARG A 214 -0.24 28.47 4.49
C ARG A 214 -0.98 27.59 5.51
N PRO A 215 -0.29 27.09 6.56
CA PRO A 215 -0.89 26.17 7.53
C PRO A 215 -2.13 26.75 8.22
N ASP A 216 -2.10 28.02 8.62
CA ASP A 216 -3.23 28.71 9.28
C ASP A 216 -4.48 28.73 8.38
N GLN A 217 -4.30 28.99 7.11
CA GLN A 217 -5.36 29.05 6.11
C GLN A 217 -5.90 27.66 5.75
N ALA A 218 -5.01 26.73 5.45
CA ALA A 218 -5.40 25.36 5.07
C ALA A 218 -6.13 24.62 6.21
N LEU A 219 -5.63 24.72 7.45
CA LEU A 219 -6.30 24.19 8.63
C LEU A 219 -7.64 24.91 8.87
N GLY A 220 -7.71 26.23 8.63
CA GLY A 220 -8.96 26.98 8.65
C GLY A 220 -10.02 26.39 7.71
N TRP A 221 -9.66 26.08 6.47
CA TRP A 221 -10.53 25.44 5.49
C TRP A 221 -10.91 24.01 5.91
N VAL A 222 -9.94 23.19 6.38
CA VAL A 222 -10.24 21.86 6.89
C VAL A 222 -11.25 21.95 8.03
N ARG A 223 -11.08 22.86 8.98
CA ARG A 223 -12.07 23.09 10.05
C ARG A 223 -13.44 23.48 9.48
N GLN A 224 -13.47 24.43 8.55
CA GLN A 224 -14.71 24.94 7.95
C GLN A 224 -15.55 23.81 7.33
N TYR A 225 -14.92 22.91 6.56
CA TYR A 225 -15.63 21.89 5.79
C TYR A 225 -15.81 20.56 6.54
N TYR A 226 -14.91 20.22 7.47
CA TYR A 226 -14.98 18.92 8.16
C TYR A 226 -15.60 18.97 9.55
N SER A 227 -15.62 20.13 10.25
CA SER A 227 -16.12 20.16 11.64
C SER A 227 -17.60 19.79 11.78
N GLY A 228 -18.40 20.01 10.73
CA GLY A 228 -19.82 19.61 10.72
C GLY A 228 -20.06 18.12 10.49
N ILE A 229 -19.03 17.37 10.14
CA ILE A 229 -19.11 15.92 9.96
C ILE A 229 -18.88 15.27 11.32
N PRO A 230 -19.82 14.45 11.84
CA PRO A 230 -19.63 13.81 13.14
C PRO A 230 -18.57 12.71 13.09
N ARG A 231 -18.17 12.22 14.24
CA ARG A 231 -17.42 10.96 14.38
C ARG A 231 -18.30 9.78 13.96
N ALA A 232 -17.65 8.64 13.67
CA ALA A 232 -18.36 7.40 13.43
C ALA A 232 -19.37 7.11 14.57
N PRO A 233 -20.63 6.79 14.25
CA PRO A 233 -21.65 6.55 15.27
C PRO A 233 -21.39 5.26 16.07
N GLN A 234 -20.56 4.39 15.54
CA GLN A 234 -20.10 3.15 16.16
C GLN A 234 -18.59 3.04 16.04
N ALA A 235 -17.96 2.26 16.91
CA ALA A 235 -16.53 1.98 16.78
C ALA A 235 -16.22 1.35 15.41
N ILE A 236 -15.20 1.86 14.75
CA ILE A 236 -14.71 1.28 13.48
C ILE A 236 -14.26 -0.16 13.75
N PRO A 237 -14.78 -1.15 12.98
CA PRO A 237 -14.44 -2.54 13.21
C PRO A 237 -12.94 -2.80 13.06
N ALA A 238 -12.33 -3.38 14.08
CA ALA A 238 -10.93 -3.80 14.02
C ALA A 238 -10.82 -5.16 13.36
N VAL A 239 -9.76 -5.36 12.59
CA VAL A 239 -9.37 -6.69 12.11
C VAL A 239 -8.69 -7.41 13.27
N THR A 240 -9.38 -8.42 13.83
CA THR A 240 -8.90 -9.18 14.99
C THR A 240 -8.50 -10.60 14.64
N THR A 241 -8.76 -11.03 13.41
CA THR A 241 -8.39 -12.36 12.93
C THR A 241 -6.88 -12.44 12.77
N GLU A 242 -6.25 -13.33 13.52
CA GLU A 242 -4.83 -13.66 13.36
C GLU A 242 -4.66 -14.89 12.47
N GLU A 243 -3.62 -14.88 11.66
CA GLU A 243 -3.25 -16.05 10.88
C GLU A 243 -2.68 -17.14 11.81
N PRO A 244 -3.23 -18.37 11.80
CA PRO A 244 -2.71 -19.43 12.65
C PRO A 244 -1.28 -19.83 12.24
N PRO A 245 -0.46 -20.33 13.18
CA PRO A 245 0.89 -20.81 12.88
C PRO A 245 0.87 -21.91 11.81
N GLN A 246 1.68 -21.74 10.77
CA GLN A 246 1.83 -22.73 9.72
C GLN A 246 2.73 -23.87 10.20
N GLN A 247 2.27 -25.11 10.08
CA GLN A 247 2.95 -26.30 10.62
C GLN A 247 3.67 -27.15 9.55
N GLY A 248 3.68 -26.71 8.30
CA GLY A 248 4.36 -27.41 7.21
C GLY A 248 4.40 -26.57 5.93
N PRO A 249 5.31 -26.87 5.00
CA PRO A 249 5.41 -26.13 3.75
C PRO A 249 4.15 -26.33 2.91
N ARG A 250 3.72 -25.25 2.23
CA ARG A 250 2.59 -25.30 1.29
C ARG A 250 3.12 -25.13 -0.12
N ARG A 251 2.49 -25.80 -1.09
CA ARG A 251 2.90 -25.74 -2.50
C ARG A 251 1.68 -25.64 -3.41
N LEU A 252 1.86 -24.90 -4.49
CA LEU A 252 0.90 -24.88 -5.59
C LEU A 252 1.62 -24.80 -6.94
N VAL A 253 0.95 -25.28 -7.95
CA VAL A 253 1.40 -25.17 -9.35
C VAL A 253 0.26 -24.58 -10.17
N LEU A 254 0.51 -23.41 -10.74
CA LEU A 254 -0.40 -22.76 -11.67
C LEU A 254 0.07 -23.03 -13.09
N LYS A 255 -0.79 -23.63 -13.92
CA LYS A 255 -0.51 -23.87 -15.33
C LYS A 255 -1.27 -22.87 -16.17
N ARG A 256 -0.57 -22.16 -17.05
CA ARG A 256 -1.19 -21.17 -17.95
C ARG A 256 -0.46 -21.13 -19.30
N ALA A 257 -1.19 -20.79 -20.34
CA ALA A 257 -0.58 -20.46 -21.62
C ALA A 257 0.38 -19.28 -21.45
N GLY A 258 1.58 -19.36 -22.02
CA GLY A 258 2.59 -18.33 -21.91
C GLY A 258 3.99 -18.82 -22.21
N ALA A 259 4.95 -17.90 -22.27
CA ALA A 259 6.33 -18.19 -22.62
C ALA A 259 7.29 -18.24 -21.41
N THR A 260 6.91 -17.68 -20.25
CA THR A 260 7.80 -17.50 -19.10
C THR A 260 7.29 -18.21 -17.87
N GLY A 261 8.16 -18.96 -17.21
CA GLY A 261 7.89 -19.53 -15.89
C GLY A 261 8.13 -18.50 -14.78
N ASN A 262 7.47 -18.69 -13.64
CA ASN A 262 7.72 -17.91 -12.45
C ASN A 262 7.73 -18.81 -11.22
N LEU A 263 8.54 -18.44 -10.23
CA LEU A 263 8.62 -19.05 -8.91
C LEU A 263 8.42 -17.96 -7.87
N ILE A 264 7.60 -18.21 -6.89
CA ILE A 264 7.44 -17.38 -5.69
C ILE A 264 7.60 -18.25 -4.45
N ILE A 265 8.44 -17.82 -3.51
CA ILE A 265 8.52 -18.42 -2.17
C ILE A 265 8.14 -17.32 -1.17
N ALA A 266 7.00 -17.48 -0.52
CA ALA A 266 6.52 -16.57 0.51
C ALA A 266 6.72 -17.18 1.90
N PHE A 267 7.27 -16.42 2.83
CA PHE A 267 7.48 -16.78 4.22
C PHE A 267 6.60 -15.91 5.11
N LYS A 268 6.12 -16.44 6.22
CA LYS A 268 5.46 -15.64 7.25
C LYS A 268 6.45 -14.68 7.88
N ALA A 269 6.11 -13.41 7.91
CA ALA A 269 6.93 -12.36 8.48
C ALA A 269 6.09 -11.45 9.40
N PRO A 270 6.70 -10.61 10.24
CA PRO A 270 5.96 -9.79 11.18
C PRO A 270 5.29 -8.58 10.50
N ARG A 271 4.54 -7.82 11.29
CA ARG A 271 3.98 -6.53 10.86
C ARG A 271 5.07 -5.47 10.65
N ALA A 272 4.73 -4.39 9.94
CA ALA A 272 5.64 -3.28 9.63
C ALA A 272 6.27 -2.59 10.86
N LEU A 273 5.55 -2.53 11.98
CA LEU A 273 6.02 -1.88 13.21
C LEU A 273 6.71 -2.84 14.18
N ASP A 274 7.04 -4.06 13.74
CA ASP A 274 7.82 -5.00 14.54
C ASP A 274 9.29 -4.58 14.58
N PRO A 275 10.00 -4.76 15.72
CA PRO A 275 11.44 -4.47 15.83
C PRO A 275 12.32 -5.21 14.81
N ASP A 276 11.87 -6.33 14.26
CA ASP A 276 12.59 -7.10 13.24
C ASP A 276 12.37 -6.56 11.80
N ALA A 277 11.40 -5.67 11.59
CA ALA A 277 11.06 -5.16 10.25
C ALA A 277 12.24 -4.46 9.53
N PRO A 278 13.05 -3.60 10.18
CA PRO A 278 14.21 -3.00 9.55
C PRO A 278 15.22 -4.04 9.08
N ALA A 279 15.51 -5.06 9.89
CA ALA A 279 16.45 -6.12 9.53
C ALA A 279 15.93 -6.99 8.37
N LEU A 280 14.62 -7.25 8.29
CA LEU A 280 13.99 -7.94 7.16
C LEU A 280 14.02 -7.11 5.88
N THR A 281 13.85 -5.80 5.99
CA THR A 281 14.02 -4.89 4.83
C THR A 281 15.44 -4.95 4.30
N VAL A 282 16.45 -4.84 5.19
CA VAL A 282 17.88 -4.95 4.81
C VAL A 282 18.18 -6.33 4.23
N LEU A 283 17.65 -7.42 4.80
CA LEU A 283 17.79 -8.78 4.25
C LEU A 283 17.30 -8.86 2.80
N GLY A 284 16.13 -8.31 2.50
CA GLY A 284 15.59 -8.27 1.13
C GLY A 284 16.51 -7.51 0.16
N LEU A 285 17.00 -6.35 0.58
CA LEU A 285 17.94 -5.55 -0.20
C LEU A 285 19.26 -6.30 -0.45
N VAL A 286 19.85 -6.90 0.58
CA VAL A 286 21.11 -7.66 0.44
C VAL A 286 20.96 -8.84 -0.49
N LEU A 287 19.84 -9.56 -0.39
CA LEU A 287 19.56 -10.73 -1.25
C LEU A 287 19.42 -10.38 -2.72
N SER A 288 18.88 -9.21 -3.07
CA SER A 288 18.41 -8.95 -4.44
C SER A 288 18.82 -7.62 -5.08
N GLN A 289 19.35 -6.65 -4.32
CA GLN A 289 19.67 -5.34 -4.89
C GLN A 289 21.01 -5.34 -5.63
N GLY A 290 20.91 -5.07 -6.95
CA GLY A 290 22.07 -4.93 -7.84
C GLY A 290 22.68 -6.25 -8.31
N LYS A 291 23.56 -6.15 -9.31
CA LYS A 291 24.17 -7.32 -9.96
C LYS A 291 25.11 -8.13 -9.07
N SER A 292 25.60 -7.57 -7.99
CA SER A 292 26.47 -8.26 -7.03
C SER A 292 25.69 -9.00 -5.94
N SER A 293 24.36 -8.92 -5.93
CA SER A 293 23.52 -9.60 -4.95
C SER A 293 23.56 -11.13 -5.09
N PRO A 294 23.39 -11.88 -3.99
CA PRO A 294 23.43 -13.34 -4.00
C PRO A 294 22.49 -13.98 -5.01
N LEU A 295 21.21 -13.59 -5.00
CA LEU A 295 20.23 -14.16 -5.92
C LEU A 295 20.53 -13.83 -7.38
N TYR A 296 20.99 -12.61 -7.67
CA TYR A 296 21.36 -12.24 -9.02
C TYR A 296 22.51 -13.10 -9.54
N ARG A 297 23.61 -13.21 -8.74
CA ARG A 297 24.78 -14.01 -9.15
C ARG A 297 24.45 -15.49 -9.33
N ALA A 298 23.65 -16.05 -8.42
CA ALA A 298 23.36 -17.47 -8.46
C ALA A 298 22.36 -17.87 -9.54
N LEU A 299 21.43 -16.99 -9.89
CA LEU A 299 20.32 -17.30 -10.79
C LEU A 299 20.41 -16.56 -12.13
N VAL A 300 20.75 -15.26 -12.12
CA VAL A 300 20.70 -14.44 -13.34
C VAL A 300 22.02 -14.50 -14.11
N ASP A 301 23.16 -14.32 -13.44
CA ASP A 301 24.48 -14.43 -14.08
C ASP A 301 24.74 -15.84 -14.67
N THR A 302 24.11 -16.85 -14.09
CA THR A 302 24.19 -18.25 -14.58
C THR A 302 23.17 -18.58 -15.66
N ALA A 303 22.37 -17.58 -16.10
CA ALA A 303 21.31 -17.72 -17.10
C ALA A 303 20.20 -18.75 -16.75
N ILE A 304 20.04 -19.11 -15.48
CA ILE A 304 18.95 -19.96 -14.98
C ILE A 304 17.66 -19.15 -14.87
N ALA A 305 17.77 -17.86 -14.54
CA ALA A 305 16.64 -16.93 -14.44
C ALA A 305 16.90 -15.66 -15.24
N THR A 306 15.85 -14.97 -15.61
CA THR A 306 15.89 -13.63 -16.22
C THR A 306 15.80 -12.52 -15.16
N HIS A 307 15.21 -12.83 -14.01
CA HIS A 307 15.10 -11.93 -12.87
C HIS A 307 15.04 -12.72 -11.56
N ALA A 308 15.61 -12.17 -10.51
CA ALA A 308 15.47 -12.67 -9.14
C ALA A 308 15.36 -11.51 -8.15
N GLY A 309 14.42 -11.59 -7.22
CA GLY A 309 14.14 -10.55 -6.23
C GLY A 309 13.80 -11.13 -4.87
N ALA A 310 13.99 -10.33 -3.82
CA ALA A 310 13.54 -10.63 -2.48
C ALA A 310 13.07 -9.34 -1.79
N SER A 311 11.96 -9.41 -1.08
CA SER A 311 11.40 -8.24 -0.38
C SER A 311 10.57 -8.61 0.83
N PHE A 312 10.66 -7.80 1.86
CA PHE A 312 9.72 -7.81 2.97
C PHE A 312 8.53 -6.91 2.63
N HIS A 313 7.35 -7.49 2.56
CA HIS A 313 6.10 -6.75 2.39
C HIS A 313 5.64 -6.26 3.75
N ALA A 314 6.14 -5.09 4.14
CA ALA A 314 5.74 -4.42 5.37
C ALA A 314 4.26 -4.01 5.25
N LEU A 315 3.39 -4.61 6.07
CA LEU A 315 1.96 -4.36 6.12
C LEU A 315 1.55 -4.01 7.56
N ARG A 316 0.34 -3.54 7.74
CA ARG A 316 -0.19 -3.18 9.07
C ARG A 316 -0.28 -4.38 10.02
N ASP A 317 -0.67 -5.53 9.50
CA ASP A 317 -0.65 -6.83 10.18
C ASP A 317 0.51 -7.70 9.64
N PRO A 318 0.81 -8.86 10.22
CA PRO A 318 1.89 -9.73 9.77
C PRO A 318 1.80 -10.07 8.28
N GLY A 319 2.75 -9.54 7.50
CA GLY A 319 2.86 -9.69 6.05
C GLY A 319 3.81 -10.83 5.64
N PRO A 320 4.10 -11.02 4.35
CA PRO A 320 5.06 -11.99 3.89
C PRO A 320 6.46 -11.38 3.67
N PHE A 321 7.49 -12.20 3.81
CA PHE A 321 8.76 -12.01 3.11
C PHE A 321 8.72 -12.87 1.83
N VAL A 322 9.00 -12.27 0.68
CA VAL A 322 8.78 -12.92 -0.62
C VAL A 322 10.08 -12.98 -1.41
N VAL A 323 10.39 -14.17 -1.97
CA VAL A 323 11.42 -14.36 -2.99
C VAL A 323 10.74 -14.65 -4.31
N THR A 324 11.12 -13.94 -5.35
CA THR A 324 10.56 -14.06 -6.71
C THR A 324 11.64 -14.39 -7.71
N VAL A 325 11.35 -15.30 -8.64
CA VAL A 325 12.24 -15.65 -9.73
C VAL A 325 11.45 -15.77 -11.03
N SER A 326 11.88 -15.06 -12.07
CA SER A 326 11.33 -15.21 -13.42
C SER A 326 12.25 -16.08 -14.26
N LEU A 327 11.68 -17.05 -14.95
CA LEU A 327 12.39 -18.10 -15.65
C LEU A 327 12.27 -17.95 -17.19
N PRO A 328 13.31 -18.21 -17.96
CA PRO A 328 13.18 -18.36 -19.40
C PRO A 328 12.33 -19.60 -19.76
N PRO A 329 11.86 -19.72 -21.01
CA PRO A 329 10.86 -20.72 -21.40
C PRO A 329 11.18 -22.18 -21.04
N ASP A 330 12.44 -22.60 -21.16
CA ASP A 330 12.86 -23.98 -20.95
C ASP A 330 13.55 -24.24 -19.60
N ALA A 331 13.54 -23.27 -18.70
CA ALA A 331 14.18 -23.42 -17.39
C ALA A 331 13.36 -24.33 -16.46
N LYS A 332 14.09 -25.08 -15.64
CA LYS A 332 13.50 -26.00 -14.66
C LYS A 332 13.24 -25.27 -13.34
N HIS A 333 11.98 -25.21 -12.91
CA HIS A 333 11.55 -24.60 -11.65
C HIS A 333 12.29 -25.20 -10.46
N GLU A 334 12.47 -26.53 -10.43
CA GLU A 334 13.16 -27.25 -9.35
C GLU A 334 14.61 -26.79 -9.17
N GLN A 335 15.30 -26.52 -10.27
CA GLN A 335 16.68 -26.04 -10.23
C GLN A 335 16.77 -24.64 -9.67
N ALA A 336 15.91 -23.73 -10.15
CA ALA A 336 15.86 -22.35 -9.66
C ALA A 336 15.46 -22.28 -8.18
N GLU A 337 14.47 -23.06 -7.78
CA GLU A 337 14.05 -23.16 -6.38
C GLU A 337 15.18 -23.66 -5.49
N LYS A 338 15.86 -24.74 -5.88
CA LYS A 338 16.99 -25.29 -5.13
C LYS A 338 18.11 -24.26 -4.93
N ILE A 339 18.42 -23.48 -5.96
CA ILE A 339 19.45 -22.44 -5.89
C ILE A 339 18.98 -21.30 -4.97
N ALA A 340 17.72 -20.85 -5.09
CA ALA A 340 17.17 -19.84 -4.20
C ALA A 340 17.28 -20.30 -2.73
N TRP A 341 16.85 -21.50 -2.42
CA TRP A 341 17.00 -22.08 -1.07
C TRP A 341 18.46 -22.16 -0.62
N THR A 342 19.40 -22.53 -1.50
CA THR A 342 20.84 -22.58 -1.16
C THR A 342 21.35 -21.22 -0.72
N GLU A 343 20.97 -20.13 -1.41
CA GLU A 343 21.37 -18.78 -1.06
C GLU A 343 20.73 -18.30 0.27
N LEU A 344 19.46 -18.66 0.52
CA LEU A 344 18.81 -18.37 1.79
C LEU A 344 19.49 -19.11 2.96
N GLU A 345 19.80 -20.39 2.79
CA GLU A 345 20.52 -21.19 3.78
C GLU A 345 21.96 -20.66 4.03
N ARG A 346 22.64 -20.19 2.97
CA ARG A 346 23.94 -19.56 3.10
C ARG A 346 23.89 -18.34 4.02
N ILE A 347 22.93 -17.45 3.86
CA ILE A 347 22.76 -16.29 4.74
C ILE A 347 22.44 -16.70 6.18
N LYS A 348 21.63 -17.74 6.35
CA LYS A 348 21.31 -18.28 7.70
C LYS A 348 22.54 -18.85 8.40
N THR A 349 23.46 -19.48 7.67
CA THR A 349 24.64 -20.14 8.22
C THR A 349 25.85 -19.23 8.31
N GLU A 350 26.20 -18.54 7.24
CA GLU A 350 27.39 -17.71 7.11
C GLU A 350 27.13 -16.25 7.50
N GLY A 351 25.88 -15.79 7.41
CA GLY A 351 25.50 -14.39 7.61
C GLY A 351 25.82 -13.50 6.41
N VAL A 352 25.90 -12.20 6.67
CA VAL A 352 26.28 -11.16 5.71
C VAL A 352 27.39 -10.30 6.32
N THR A 353 28.13 -9.56 5.51
CA THR A 353 29.15 -8.63 6.00
C THR A 353 28.58 -7.22 6.19
N ARG A 354 29.34 -6.36 6.86
CA ARG A 354 28.98 -4.95 6.96
C ARG A 354 29.05 -4.24 5.62
N GLU A 355 29.97 -4.66 4.76
CA GLU A 355 30.12 -4.16 3.40
C GLU A 355 28.88 -4.51 2.54
N ASP A 356 28.29 -5.69 2.72
CA ASP A 356 27.06 -6.07 2.04
C ASP A 356 25.89 -5.14 2.40
N ILE A 357 25.75 -4.81 3.69
CA ILE A 357 24.74 -3.86 4.17
C ILE A 357 25.01 -2.46 3.62
N GLN A 358 26.23 -1.97 3.71
CA GLN A 358 26.59 -0.63 3.23
C GLN A 358 26.38 -0.49 1.72
N ARG A 359 26.70 -1.53 0.96
CA ARG A 359 26.50 -1.57 -0.50
C ARG A 359 25.04 -1.33 -0.90
N VAL A 360 24.09 -1.84 -0.14
CA VAL A 360 22.64 -1.70 -0.45
C VAL A 360 22.04 -0.44 0.16
N LEU A 361 22.51 0.01 1.32
CA LEU A 361 21.97 1.20 1.97
C LEU A 361 22.39 2.51 1.27
N GLY A 362 23.54 2.55 0.60
CA GLY A 362 23.97 3.73 -0.17
C GLY A 362 22.97 4.12 -1.27
N PRO A 363 22.69 3.23 -2.24
CA PRO A 363 21.66 3.44 -3.26
C PRO A 363 20.26 3.64 -2.68
N TYR A 364 19.90 2.90 -1.62
CA TYR A 364 18.61 3.07 -0.94
C TYR A 364 18.45 4.49 -0.39
N ARG A 365 19.47 5.03 0.28
CA ARG A 365 19.49 6.41 0.77
C ARG A 365 19.32 7.41 -0.38
N ALA A 366 20.04 7.24 -1.47
CA ALA A 366 19.92 8.11 -2.64
C ALA A 366 18.49 8.09 -3.20
N ASP A 367 17.90 6.92 -3.35
CA ASP A 367 16.52 6.74 -3.80
C ASP A 367 15.53 7.43 -2.84
N GLN A 368 15.72 7.28 -1.52
CA GLN A 368 14.91 7.97 -0.52
C GLN A 368 14.95 9.49 -0.64
N ILE A 369 16.11 10.07 -0.98
CA ILE A 369 16.26 11.50 -1.21
C ILE A 369 15.55 11.91 -2.51
N TYR A 370 15.77 11.18 -3.61
CA TYR A 370 15.10 11.46 -4.88
C TYR A 370 13.59 11.33 -4.81
N GLN A 371 13.07 10.37 -4.05
CA GLN A 371 11.63 10.19 -3.85
C GLN A 371 10.98 11.25 -2.94
N ARG A 372 11.78 12.08 -2.26
CA ARG A 372 11.30 13.30 -1.57
C ARG A 372 11.32 14.54 -2.45
N ASP A 373 11.83 14.42 -3.67
CA ASP A 373 11.79 15.48 -4.65
C ASP A 373 10.41 15.51 -5.33
N GLY A 374 9.60 16.47 -4.89
CA GLY A 374 8.22 16.66 -5.36
C GLY A 374 7.13 16.32 -4.34
N VAL A 375 6.15 17.21 -4.30
CA VAL A 375 5.07 17.18 -3.30
C VAL A 375 4.21 15.92 -3.38
N SER A 376 3.93 15.42 -4.59
CA SER A 376 3.07 14.24 -4.80
C SER A 376 3.72 12.97 -4.28
N LEU A 377 5.01 12.73 -4.57
CA LEU A 377 5.73 11.55 -4.09
C LEU A 377 5.90 11.60 -2.57
N THR A 378 6.24 12.75 -2.03
CA THR A 378 6.34 12.98 -0.58
C THR A 378 5.01 12.67 0.11
N SER A 379 3.89 13.19 -0.43
CA SER A 379 2.53 12.92 0.08
C SER A 379 2.19 11.43 0.02
N ALA A 380 2.47 10.75 -1.10
CA ALA A 380 2.21 9.32 -1.26
C ALA A 380 2.99 8.46 -0.25
N ARG A 381 4.27 8.78 -0.02
CA ARG A 381 5.12 8.08 0.95
C ARG A 381 4.68 8.30 2.39
N LEU A 382 4.30 9.55 2.72
CA LEU A 382 3.74 9.85 4.03
C LEU A 382 2.43 9.08 4.24
N GLY A 383 1.57 9.00 3.21
CA GLY A 383 0.37 8.18 3.23
C GLY A 383 0.65 6.68 3.42
N ASN A 384 1.71 6.16 2.80
CA ASN A 384 2.12 4.77 3.03
C ASN A 384 2.56 4.56 4.49
N ALA A 385 3.33 5.46 5.09
CA ALA A 385 3.71 5.35 6.51
C ALA A 385 2.48 5.41 7.44
N VAL A 386 1.50 6.27 7.15
CA VAL A 386 0.20 6.31 7.86
C VAL A 386 -0.50 4.95 7.79
N SER A 387 -0.54 4.31 6.62
CA SER A 387 -1.23 3.02 6.43
C SER A 387 -0.61 1.89 7.26
N LEU A 388 0.69 1.96 7.53
CA LEU A 388 1.41 1.00 8.38
C LEU A 388 1.12 1.19 9.88
N GLY A 389 0.48 2.29 10.26
CA GLY A 389 0.06 2.59 11.63
C GLY A 389 0.87 3.65 12.37
N ASP A 390 1.99 4.11 11.81
CA ASP A 390 2.78 5.22 12.38
C ASP A 390 3.45 6.04 11.27
N TRP A 391 2.96 7.26 11.07
CA TRP A 391 3.50 8.16 10.07
C TRP A 391 4.95 8.61 10.35
N THR A 392 5.39 8.55 11.60
CA THR A 392 6.76 8.98 11.97
C THR A 392 7.84 8.13 11.29
N ARG A 393 7.50 6.92 10.85
CA ARG A 393 8.40 6.09 10.04
C ARG A 393 8.82 6.74 8.72
N PHE A 394 8.01 7.63 8.16
CA PHE A 394 8.43 8.44 7.02
C PHE A 394 9.73 9.20 7.29
N VAL A 395 9.97 9.57 8.56
CA VAL A 395 11.17 10.31 8.99
C VAL A 395 12.25 9.36 9.51
N THR A 396 11.90 8.34 10.30
CA THR A 396 12.84 7.52 11.08
C THR A 396 13.35 6.29 10.34
N GLU A 397 12.67 5.83 9.28
CA GLU A 397 12.96 4.55 8.61
C GLU A 397 14.44 4.41 8.20
N LEU A 398 15.01 5.43 7.56
CA LEU A 398 16.40 5.37 7.11
C LEU A 398 17.38 5.19 8.29
N GLU A 399 17.16 5.93 9.37
CA GLU A 399 17.99 5.81 10.57
C GLU A 399 17.84 4.42 11.23
N GLU A 400 16.65 3.84 11.20
CA GLU A 400 16.41 2.47 11.69
C GLU A 400 17.14 1.43 10.84
N LEU A 401 17.13 1.57 9.51
CA LEU A 401 17.86 0.69 8.60
C LEU A 401 19.38 0.79 8.77
N GLU A 402 19.91 1.99 9.02
CA GLU A 402 21.35 2.23 9.24
C GLU A 402 21.89 1.60 10.54
N LYS A 403 21.01 1.37 11.51
CA LYS A 403 21.37 0.69 12.78
C LYS A 403 21.44 -0.83 12.65
N VAL A 404 20.91 -1.40 11.55
CA VAL A 404 20.89 -2.86 11.34
C VAL A 404 22.31 -3.40 11.22
N THR A 405 22.60 -4.46 11.98
CA THR A 405 23.89 -5.15 12.00
C THR A 405 23.86 -6.45 11.20
N PRO A 406 25.02 -7.00 10.80
CA PRO A 406 25.09 -8.33 10.20
C PRO A 406 24.45 -9.42 11.06
N ALA A 407 24.59 -9.34 12.37
CA ALA A 407 23.97 -10.27 13.30
C ALA A 407 22.45 -10.19 13.29
N ASP A 408 21.87 -8.98 13.13
CA ASP A 408 20.42 -8.81 13.02
C ASP A 408 19.89 -9.44 11.73
N VAL A 409 20.57 -9.22 10.59
CA VAL A 409 20.21 -9.83 9.31
C VAL A 409 20.23 -11.36 9.40
N GLN A 410 21.28 -11.94 9.98
CA GLN A 410 21.39 -13.39 10.15
C GLN A 410 20.31 -13.92 11.11
N ARG A 411 20.06 -13.23 12.20
CA ARG A 411 19.03 -13.59 13.18
C ARG A 411 17.64 -13.63 12.56
N VAL A 412 17.25 -12.60 11.81
CA VAL A 412 15.92 -12.59 11.16
C VAL A 412 15.84 -13.61 10.03
N ALA A 413 16.93 -13.85 9.29
CA ALA A 413 16.96 -14.92 8.30
C ALA A 413 16.70 -16.29 8.94
N ARG A 414 17.32 -16.60 10.07
CA ARG A 414 17.09 -17.84 10.82
C ARG A 414 15.67 -17.92 11.39
N LYS A 415 15.12 -16.80 11.86
CA LYS A 415 13.82 -16.75 12.52
C LYS A 415 12.66 -16.88 11.53
N TYR A 416 12.76 -16.29 10.34
CA TYR A 416 11.62 -16.16 9.43
C TYR A 416 11.74 -16.98 8.15
N LEU A 417 12.94 -17.24 7.62
CA LEU A 417 13.10 -18.04 6.41
C LEU A 417 13.07 -19.55 6.72
N ILE A 418 11.96 -20.00 7.27
CA ILE A 418 11.77 -21.38 7.75
C ILE A 418 10.92 -22.15 6.73
N GLU A 419 11.38 -23.30 6.27
CA GLU A 419 10.70 -24.14 5.30
C GLU A 419 9.27 -24.47 5.72
N ASN A 420 9.06 -24.86 6.97
CA ASN A 420 7.72 -25.18 7.50
C ASN A 420 6.74 -23.99 7.52
N GLN A 421 7.24 -22.77 7.37
CA GLN A 421 6.44 -21.56 7.30
C GLN A 421 6.42 -20.93 5.89
N SER A 422 6.92 -21.67 4.89
CA SER A 422 6.95 -21.23 3.49
C SER A 422 5.74 -21.69 2.70
N THR A 423 5.40 -20.88 1.70
CA THR A 423 4.45 -21.23 0.65
C THR A 423 5.12 -21.01 -0.70
N THR A 424 5.31 -22.09 -1.47
CA THR A 424 5.97 -22.04 -2.78
C THR A 424 4.93 -22.18 -3.89
N GLY A 425 4.93 -21.24 -4.82
CA GLY A 425 4.13 -21.28 -6.03
C GLY A 425 4.98 -21.33 -7.29
N TRP A 426 4.62 -22.20 -8.22
CA TRP A 426 5.18 -22.25 -9.55
C TRP A 426 4.13 -21.87 -10.58
N LEU A 427 4.50 -21.00 -11.51
CA LEU A 427 3.76 -20.82 -12.74
C LEU A 427 4.51 -21.56 -13.85
N VAL A 428 3.88 -22.59 -14.37
CA VAL A 428 4.44 -23.44 -15.44
C VAL A 428 3.76 -23.08 -16.76
N PRO A 429 4.55 -22.63 -17.76
CA PRO A 429 4.00 -22.36 -19.09
C PRO A 429 3.42 -23.63 -19.74
N GLU A 430 2.20 -23.54 -20.24
CA GLU A 430 1.64 -24.57 -21.12
C GLU A 430 1.89 -24.15 -22.58
N LYS A 431 2.42 -25.07 -23.38
CA LYS A 431 2.52 -24.86 -24.82
C LYS A 431 1.11 -24.73 -25.40
N SER A 432 0.86 -23.66 -26.13
CA SER A 432 -0.38 -23.53 -26.89
C SER A 432 -0.47 -24.76 -27.82
N SER A 433 -1.51 -25.57 -27.62
CA SER A 433 -1.83 -26.70 -28.49
C SER A 433 -2.23 -26.22 -29.90
#